data_f70703be6681ed6f5a08c59d74c68dea
#
_entry.id   f70703be6681ed6f5a08c59d74c68dea
#
_cell.length_a   1.000
_cell.length_b   1.000
_cell.length_c   1.000
_cell.angle_alpha   90.00
_cell.angle_beta   90.00
_cell.angle_gamma   90.00
#
_symmetry.space_group_name_H-M   'P 1'
#
loop_
_entity.id
_entity.type
_entity.pdbx_description
1 polymer ?
#
loop_
_entity_poly.entity_id
_entity_poly.type
_entity_poly.pdbx_seq_one_letter_code
_entity_poly.pdbx_strand_id
1 'polypeptide(L)'
;MKLHGYFRSSASYRVRIALNLKGLTADHLPHHLRKGEQRDPVYLAINPQGLVPTLQDDAGATLTQSLAIIEWLDETHPEPPLLPPDPLRRAKVRAFAMALACDTHPVQNLKVLARLRQLGLPEEQVTDWAAWANREGLAACETLIANESGPFCFGAAPTIADLCLIPQLANARRFGVALEAFPRLLKAEAATRTIKAFADAAPDRQPDAE
;
A
#
# COMPACT_ATOMS: atom_id res chain seq x y z
N MET A 1 14.41 -14.15 2.16
CA MET A 1 12.93 -13.94 2.21
C MET A 1 12.33 -14.05 0.82
N LYS A 2 11.02 -14.39 0.71
CA LYS A 2 10.27 -14.44 -0.56
C LYS A 2 9.05 -13.54 -0.44
N LEU A 3 8.84 -12.64 -1.41
CA LEU A 3 7.68 -11.75 -1.48
C LEU A 3 6.76 -12.18 -2.63
N HIS A 4 5.64 -12.79 -2.30
CA HIS A 4 4.55 -13.01 -3.24
C HIS A 4 3.82 -11.69 -3.47
N GLY A 5 3.80 -11.22 -4.69
CA GLY A 5 3.30 -9.88 -5.01
C GLY A 5 2.73 -9.76 -6.42
N TYR A 6 2.44 -8.53 -6.78
CA TYR A 6 2.08 -8.13 -8.14
C TYR A 6 2.49 -6.67 -8.33
N PHE A 7 3.11 -6.33 -9.45
CA PHE A 7 3.69 -4.99 -9.66
C PHE A 7 2.70 -3.86 -9.37
N ARG A 8 1.44 -3.97 -9.82
CA ARG A 8 0.41 -2.93 -9.65
C ARG A 8 -0.34 -2.99 -8.31
N SER A 9 -0.09 -4.00 -7.47
CA SER A 9 -0.76 -4.10 -6.17
C SER A 9 -0.28 -3.01 -5.23
N SER A 10 -1.20 -2.13 -4.79
CA SER A 10 -0.89 -1.10 -3.80
C SER A 10 -0.40 -1.70 -2.48
N ALA A 11 -0.97 -2.83 -2.06
CA ALA A 11 -0.56 -3.52 -0.83
C ALA A 11 0.84 -4.14 -0.96
N SER A 12 1.20 -4.72 -2.13
CA SER A 12 2.56 -5.21 -2.39
C SER A 12 3.55 -4.04 -2.47
N TYR A 13 3.15 -2.92 -3.06
CA TYR A 13 3.98 -1.72 -3.14
C TYR A 13 4.37 -1.19 -1.75
N ARG A 14 3.43 -1.19 -0.77
CA ARG A 14 3.74 -0.83 0.63
C ARG A 14 4.87 -1.67 1.20
N VAL A 15 4.82 -3.00 1.02
CA VAL A 15 5.82 -3.93 1.54
C VAL A 15 7.16 -3.77 0.83
N ARG A 16 7.17 -3.55 -0.50
CA ARG A 16 8.41 -3.26 -1.24
C ARG A 16 9.12 -2.01 -0.71
N ILE A 17 8.35 -0.93 -0.44
CA ILE A 17 8.93 0.29 0.17
C ILE A 17 9.55 -0.03 1.53
N ALA A 18 8.84 -0.80 2.38
CA ALA A 18 9.34 -1.18 3.70
C ALA A 18 10.64 -1.97 3.61
N LEU A 19 10.69 -3.01 2.76
CA LEU A 19 11.90 -3.81 2.53
C LEU A 19 13.07 -2.92 2.09
N ASN A 20 12.84 -2.04 1.12
CA ASN A 20 13.87 -1.13 0.62
C ASN A 20 14.37 -0.15 1.68
N LEU A 21 13.47 0.41 2.52
CA LEU A 21 13.86 1.30 3.62
C LEU A 21 14.69 0.59 4.67
N LYS A 22 14.37 -0.69 4.93
CA LYS A 22 15.12 -1.54 5.87
C LYS A 22 16.42 -2.11 5.26
N GLY A 23 16.70 -1.84 3.98
CA GLY A 23 17.86 -2.42 3.29
C GLY A 23 17.76 -3.95 3.11
N LEU A 24 16.55 -4.48 3.13
CA LEU A 24 16.29 -5.92 3.01
C LEU A 24 15.96 -6.30 1.57
N THR A 25 16.37 -7.50 1.19
CA THR A 25 16.06 -8.10 -0.12
C THR A 25 15.11 -9.28 0.03
N ALA A 26 14.24 -9.45 -0.94
CA ALA A 26 13.37 -10.61 -1.04
C ALA A 26 13.28 -11.06 -2.51
N ASP A 27 13.24 -12.38 -2.74
CA ASP A 27 12.92 -12.92 -4.06
C ASP A 27 11.48 -12.54 -4.40
N HIS A 28 11.29 -11.87 -5.53
CA HIS A 28 9.96 -11.47 -5.98
C HIS A 28 9.29 -12.63 -6.72
N LEU A 29 8.18 -13.11 -6.18
CA LEU A 29 7.34 -14.16 -6.76
C LEU A 29 6.01 -13.53 -7.24
N PRO A 30 5.89 -13.21 -8.53
CA PRO A 30 4.72 -12.51 -9.05
C PRO A 30 3.50 -13.43 -9.14
N HIS A 31 2.32 -12.87 -8.86
CA HIS A 31 1.01 -13.48 -9.11
C HIS A 31 0.16 -12.49 -9.88
N HIS A 32 -0.09 -12.76 -11.14
CA HIS A 32 -0.79 -11.85 -12.03
C HIS A 32 -2.29 -11.79 -11.68
N LEU A 33 -2.68 -10.75 -10.91
CA LEU A 33 -4.03 -10.63 -10.35
C LEU A 33 -5.15 -10.59 -11.39
N ARG A 34 -4.90 -10.03 -12.58
CA ARG A 34 -5.90 -9.95 -13.66
C ARG A 34 -6.09 -11.29 -14.37
N LYS A 35 -5.10 -12.19 -14.28
CA LYS A 35 -5.18 -13.58 -14.78
C LYS A 35 -5.73 -14.54 -13.72
N GLY A 36 -5.90 -14.08 -12.48
CA GLY A 36 -6.44 -14.88 -11.39
C GLY A 36 -5.43 -15.78 -10.68
N GLU A 37 -4.12 -15.61 -10.95
CA GLU A 37 -3.05 -16.47 -10.39
C GLU A 37 -3.03 -16.50 -8.86
N GLN A 38 -3.52 -15.45 -8.18
CA GLN A 38 -3.72 -15.44 -6.73
C GLN A 38 -4.81 -16.44 -6.26
N ARG A 39 -5.52 -17.09 -7.17
CA ARG A 39 -6.53 -18.11 -6.90
C ARG A 39 -6.04 -19.52 -7.18
N ASP A 40 -4.81 -19.69 -7.66
CA ASP A 40 -4.24 -20.99 -7.90
C ASP A 40 -4.15 -21.79 -6.60
N PRO A 41 -4.48 -23.11 -6.62
CA PRO A 41 -4.47 -23.94 -5.42
C PRO A 41 -3.13 -23.91 -4.67
N VAL A 42 -2.02 -23.82 -5.40
CA VAL A 42 -0.67 -23.71 -4.82
C VAL A 42 -0.52 -22.44 -4.00
N TYR A 43 -1.00 -21.29 -4.51
CA TYR A 43 -0.94 -20.04 -3.76
C TYR A 43 -1.97 -20.00 -2.63
N LEU A 44 -3.17 -20.54 -2.82
CA LEU A 44 -4.19 -20.61 -1.77
C LEU A 44 -3.74 -21.47 -0.57
N ALA A 45 -2.89 -22.46 -0.78
CA ALA A 45 -2.25 -23.23 0.30
C ALA A 45 -1.30 -22.37 1.15
N ILE A 46 -0.69 -21.33 0.56
CA ILE A 46 0.19 -20.37 1.24
C ILE A 46 -0.65 -19.24 1.90
N ASN A 47 -1.60 -18.69 1.15
CA ASN A 47 -2.48 -17.64 1.65
C ASN A 47 -3.94 -17.92 1.25
N PRO A 48 -4.75 -18.46 2.17
CA PRO A 48 -6.14 -18.85 1.89
C PRO A 48 -7.06 -17.66 1.54
N GLN A 49 -6.64 -16.43 1.80
CA GLN A 49 -7.37 -15.23 1.36
C GLN A 49 -7.29 -15.03 -0.16
N GLY A 50 -6.27 -15.61 -0.84
CA GLY A 50 -6.01 -15.38 -2.26
C GLY A 50 -5.76 -13.90 -2.55
N LEU A 51 -4.96 -13.25 -1.70
CA LEU A 51 -4.57 -11.84 -1.81
C LEU A 51 -3.04 -11.73 -1.75
N VAL A 52 -2.50 -10.70 -2.35
CA VAL A 52 -1.10 -10.29 -2.22
C VAL A 52 -1.02 -8.97 -1.45
N PRO A 53 0.06 -8.70 -0.69
CA PRO A 53 1.28 -9.49 -0.54
C PRO A 53 1.17 -10.64 0.45
N THR A 54 2.07 -11.60 0.29
CA THR A 54 2.46 -12.56 1.32
C THR A 54 3.98 -12.56 1.40
N LEU A 55 4.54 -12.48 2.60
CA LEU A 55 5.97 -12.58 2.85
C LEU A 55 6.27 -13.92 3.51
N GLN A 56 7.22 -14.66 2.96
CA GLN A 56 7.82 -15.82 3.61
C GLN A 56 9.23 -15.46 4.07
N ASP A 57 9.51 -15.62 5.34
CA ASP A 57 10.84 -15.39 5.89
C ASP A 57 11.80 -16.57 5.60
N ASP A 58 13.05 -16.42 5.98
CA ASP A 58 14.07 -17.45 5.76
C ASP A 58 13.92 -18.65 6.73
N ALA A 59 13.15 -18.51 7.79
CA ALA A 59 12.80 -19.58 8.73
C ALA A 59 11.54 -20.35 8.31
N GLY A 60 10.85 -19.93 7.24
CA GLY A 60 9.65 -20.57 6.69
C GLY A 60 8.34 -20.03 7.25
N ALA A 61 8.37 -19.01 8.11
CA ALA A 61 7.14 -18.33 8.56
C ALA A 61 6.48 -17.58 7.41
N THR A 62 5.16 -17.66 7.35
CA THR A 62 4.34 -17.00 6.33
C THR A 62 3.52 -15.89 6.95
N LEU A 63 3.72 -14.66 6.46
CA LEU A 63 3.03 -13.46 6.93
C LEU A 63 2.14 -12.92 5.81
N THR A 64 0.93 -12.55 6.17
CA THR A 64 -0.07 -11.93 5.29
C THR A 64 -0.46 -10.56 5.82
N GLN A 65 -1.18 -9.76 5.03
CA GLN A 65 -1.56 -8.37 5.33
C GLN A 65 -0.39 -7.40 5.36
N SER A 66 -0.43 -6.42 4.45
CA SER A 66 0.71 -5.49 4.25
C SER A 66 1.12 -4.75 5.51
N LEU A 67 0.16 -4.33 6.37
CA LEU A 67 0.48 -3.62 7.61
C LEU A 67 1.14 -4.55 8.62
N ALA A 68 0.63 -5.77 8.80
CA ALA A 68 1.23 -6.75 9.70
C ALA A 68 2.66 -7.11 9.26
N ILE A 69 2.89 -7.28 7.96
CA ILE A 69 4.23 -7.52 7.40
C ILE A 69 5.16 -6.34 7.70
N ILE A 70 4.70 -5.11 7.47
CA ILE A 70 5.50 -3.90 7.71
C ILE A 70 5.84 -3.72 9.19
N GLU A 71 4.87 -3.94 10.08
CA GLU A 71 5.12 -3.84 11.52
C GLU A 71 6.08 -4.95 12.00
N TRP A 72 5.94 -6.18 11.49
CA TRP A 72 6.89 -7.24 11.78
C TRP A 72 8.31 -6.91 11.28
N LEU A 73 8.44 -6.33 10.09
CA LEU A 73 9.73 -5.84 9.59
C LEU A 73 10.30 -4.74 10.48
N ASP A 74 9.45 -3.83 11.00
CA ASP A 74 9.88 -2.74 11.87
C ASP A 74 10.34 -3.23 13.25
N GLU A 75 9.66 -4.25 13.79
CA GLU A 75 10.01 -4.87 15.08
C GLU A 75 11.27 -5.72 15.01
N THR A 76 11.47 -6.44 13.89
CA THR A 76 12.64 -7.33 13.72
C THR A 76 13.87 -6.61 13.16
N HIS A 77 13.66 -5.50 12.46
CA HIS A 77 14.71 -4.64 11.87
C HIS A 77 14.39 -3.18 12.25
N PRO A 78 14.66 -2.75 13.50
CA PRO A 78 14.14 -1.50 14.03
C PRO A 78 14.66 -0.23 13.34
N GLU A 79 15.80 -0.30 12.63
CA GLU A 79 16.39 0.87 11.98
C GLU A 79 16.27 0.84 10.44
N PRO A 80 15.87 1.95 9.84
CA PRO A 80 15.25 3.15 10.44
C PRO A 80 13.82 2.86 10.92
N PRO A 81 13.34 3.48 12.03
CA PRO A 81 12.01 3.19 12.57
C PRO A 81 10.91 3.71 11.64
N LEU A 82 9.89 2.88 11.42
CA LEU A 82 8.70 3.25 10.62
C LEU A 82 7.52 3.71 11.49
N LEU A 83 7.65 3.57 12.81
CA LEU A 83 6.69 4.04 13.80
C LEU A 83 7.40 4.86 14.89
N PRO A 84 6.81 5.99 15.32
CA PRO A 84 7.39 6.79 16.40
C PRO A 84 7.34 6.07 17.75
N PRO A 85 8.26 6.38 18.69
CA PRO A 85 8.30 5.75 20.01
C PRO A 85 7.14 6.18 20.92
N ASP A 86 6.63 7.40 20.79
CA ASP A 86 5.50 7.90 21.60
C ASP A 86 4.21 7.15 21.27
N PRO A 87 3.51 6.56 22.26
CA PRO A 87 2.35 5.72 22.00
C PRO A 87 1.18 6.45 21.34
N LEU A 88 0.91 7.72 21.70
CA LEU A 88 -0.18 8.48 21.11
C LEU A 88 0.14 8.84 19.65
N ARG A 89 1.36 9.29 19.41
CA ARG A 89 1.80 9.60 18.04
C ARG A 89 1.82 8.35 17.16
N ARG A 90 2.29 7.22 17.70
CA ARG A 90 2.24 5.91 17.06
C ARG A 90 0.80 5.51 16.67
N ALA A 91 -0.16 5.72 17.58
CA ALA A 91 -1.56 5.44 17.29
C ALA A 91 -2.11 6.33 16.17
N LYS A 92 -1.76 7.61 16.13
CA LYS A 92 -2.15 8.53 15.04
C LYS A 92 -1.59 8.09 13.68
N VAL A 93 -0.30 7.72 13.63
CA VAL A 93 0.34 7.19 12.43
C VAL A 93 -0.35 5.91 11.93
N ARG A 94 -0.66 4.97 12.85
CA ARG A 94 -1.41 3.75 12.51
C ARG A 94 -2.82 4.07 12.03
N ALA A 95 -3.54 5.00 12.67
CA ALA A 95 -4.89 5.38 12.27
C ALA A 95 -4.92 5.90 10.83
N PHE A 96 -3.96 6.76 10.46
CA PHE A 96 -3.81 7.22 9.08
C PHE A 96 -3.53 6.06 8.10
N ALA A 97 -2.58 5.18 8.44
CA ALA A 97 -2.24 4.03 7.61
C ALA A 97 -3.44 3.08 7.43
N MET A 98 -4.21 2.86 8.49
CA MET A 98 -5.41 2.01 8.47
C MET A 98 -6.56 2.64 7.68
N ALA A 99 -6.76 3.97 7.74
CA ALA A 99 -7.76 4.66 6.91
C ALA A 99 -7.54 4.38 5.42
N LEU A 100 -6.28 4.29 4.99
CA LEU A 100 -5.93 3.92 3.61
C LEU A 100 -5.96 2.40 3.36
N ALA A 101 -5.38 1.61 4.26
CA ALA A 101 -5.17 0.19 4.03
C ALA A 101 -6.40 -0.67 4.34
N CYS A 102 -7.25 -0.25 5.28
CA CYS A 102 -8.40 -1.03 5.77
C CYS A 102 -9.74 -0.45 5.33
N ASP A 103 -9.85 0.87 5.16
CA ASP A 103 -11.12 1.51 4.85
C ASP A 103 -11.22 1.97 3.38
N THR A 104 -10.13 2.49 2.80
CA THR A 104 -10.13 2.99 1.41
C THR A 104 -9.80 1.90 0.39
N HIS A 105 -8.62 1.29 0.49
CA HIS A 105 -8.12 0.35 -0.51
C HIS A 105 -9.02 -0.90 -0.69
N PRO A 106 -9.54 -1.56 0.35
CA PRO A 106 -10.36 -2.76 0.18
C PRO A 106 -11.67 -2.50 -0.55
N VAL A 107 -12.25 -1.32 -0.39
CA VAL A 107 -13.55 -0.95 -1.00
C VAL A 107 -13.45 -0.83 -2.52
N GLN A 108 -12.26 -0.54 -3.06
CA GLN A 108 -12.03 -0.38 -4.50
C GLN A 108 -11.03 -1.40 -5.07
N ASN A 109 -10.74 -2.50 -4.37
CA ASN A 109 -9.84 -3.52 -4.89
C ASN A 109 -10.48 -4.35 -6.01
N LEU A 110 -9.65 -5.08 -6.76
CA LEU A 110 -10.09 -5.84 -7.95
C LEU A 110 -11.27 -6.78 -7.68
N LYS A 111 -11.36 -7.41 -6.49
CA LYS A 111 -12.46 -8.33 -6.17
C LYS A 111 -13.79 -7.60 -6.02
N VAL A 112 -13.80 -6.39 -5.46
CA VAL A 112 -15.00 -5.56 -5.33
C VAL A 112 -15.42 -5.07 -6.71
N LEU A 113 -14.50 -4.52 -7.49
CA LEU A 113 -14.80 -4.04 -8.85
C LEU A 113 -15.29 -5.18 -9.76
N ALA A 114 -14.71 -6.37 -9.63
CA ALA A 114 -15.20 -7.56 -10.35
C ALA A 114 -16.63 -7.93 -9.93
N ARG A 115 -16.94 -7.81 -8.62
CA ARG A 115 -18.31 -8.09 -8.12
C ARG A 115 -19.32 -7.07 -8.62
N LEU A 116 -18.98 -5.80 -8.68
CA LEU A 116 -19.84 -4.76 -9.24
C LEU A 116 -20.19 -5.03 -10.71
N ARG A 117 -19.20 -5.45 -11.52
CA ARG A 117 -19.43 -5.87 -12.91
C ARG A 117 -20.37 -7.08 -13.00
N GLN A 118 -20.20 -8.09 -12.14
CA GLN A 118 -21.08 -9.25 -12.06
C GLN A 118 -22.53 -8.88 -11.67
N LEU A 119 -22.70 -7.80 -10.92
CA LEU A 119 -24.01 -7.25 -10.57
C LEU A 119 -24.63 -6.41 -11.71
N GLY A 120 -23.93 -6.28 -12.84
CA GLY A 120 -24.42 -5.61 -14.03
C GLY A 120 -24.14 -4.11 -14.09
N LEU A 121 -23.26 -3.56 -13.22
CA LEU A 121 -22.91 -2.16 -13.32
C LEU A 121 -22.05 -1.90 -14.58
N PRO A 122 -22.34 -0.83 -15.35
CA PRO A 122 -21.52 -0.39 -16.46
C PRO A 122 -20.09 -0.02 -16.01
N GLU A 123 -19.10 -0.16 -16.90
CA GLU A 123 -17.70 0.10 -16.56
C GLU A 123 -17.44 1.53 -16.05
N GLU A 124 -18.19 2.51 -16.56
CA GLU A 124 -18.14 3.90 -16.10
C GLU A 124 -18.49 3.99 -14.60
N GLN A 125 -19.58 3.33 -14.17
CA GLN A 125 -19.99 3.31 -12.77
C GLN A 125 -19.02 2.54 -11.88
N VAL A 126 -18.42 1.47 -12.38
CA VAL A 126 -17.37 0.71 -11.67
C VAL A 126 -16.12 1.58 -11.49
N THR A 127 -15.76 2.35 -12.49
CA THR A 127 -14.63 3.30 -12.43
C THR A 127 -14.93 4.44 -11.47
N ASP A 128 -16.14 5.02 -11.54
CA ASP A 128 -16.56 6.08 -10.63
C ASP A 128 -16.62 5.62 -9.17
N TRP A 129 -17.08 4.40 -8.91
CA TRP A 129 -17.01 3.78 -7.58
C TRP A 129 -15.59 3.79 -7.03
N ALA A 130 -14.61 3.37 -7.83
CA ALA A 130 -13.21 3.35 -7.39
C ALA A 130 -12.67 4.77 -7.19
N ALA A 131 -13.03 5.72 -8.05
CA ALA A 131 -12.66 7.11 -7.92
C ALA A 131 -13.28 7.74 -6.66
N TRP A 132 -14.58 7.48 -6.40
CA TRP A 132 -15.28 7.92 -5.19
C TRP A 132 -14.59 7.41 -3.92
N ALA A 133 -14.33 6.10 -3.81
CA ALA A 133 -13.68 5.53 -2.65
C ALA A 133 -12.30 6.15 -2.38
N ASN A 134 -11.53 6.43 -3.45
CA ASN A 134 -10.25 7.13 -3.33
C ASN A 134 -10.42 8.57 -2.84
N ARG A 135 -11.38 9.34 -3.41
CA ARG A 135 -11.63 10.74 -3.01
C ARG A 135 -11.99 10.85 -1.54
N GLU A 136 -12.94 10.01 -1.08
CA GLU A 136 -13.37 9.99 0.33
C GLU A 136 -12.21 9.69 1.29
N GLY A 137 -11.46 8.62 1.01
CA GLY A 137 -10.34 8.25 1.86
C GLY A 137 -9.21 9.27 1.86
N LEU A 138 -8.87 9.84 0.71
CA LEU A 138 -7.82 10.87 0.62
C LEU A 138 -8.26 12.18 1.29
N ALA A 139 -9.53 12.58 1.19
CA ALA A 139 -10.05 13.77 1.87
C ALA A 139 -9.97 13.64 3.40
N ALA A 140 -10.32 12.46 3.92
CA ALA A 140 -10.13 12.17 5.35
C ALA A 140 -8.64 12.23 5.75
N CYS A 141 -7.76 11.63 4.96
CA CYS A 141 -6.32 11.64 5.20
C CYS A 141 -5.71 13.05 5.13
N GLU A 142 -6.12 13.90 4.19
CA GLU A 142 -5.70 15.31 4.12
C GLU A 142 -6.03 16.06 5.42
N THR A 143 -7.21 15.78 5.99
CA THR A 143 -7.67 16.37 7.25
C THR A 143 -6.90 15.83 8.46
N LEU A 144 -6.62 14.52 8.50
CA LEU A 144 -5.90 13.86 9.59
C LEU A 144 -4.50 14.44 9.81
N ILE A 145 -3.84 14.91 8.75
CA ILE A 145 -2.51 15.52 8.83
C ILE A 145 -2.53 17.04 8.76
N ALA A 146 -3.71 17.68 8.92
CA ALA A 146 -3.87 19.12 8.77
C ALA A 146 -2.93 19.94 9.67
N ASN A 147 -2.66 19.44 10.87
CA ASN A 147 -1.83 20.09 11.89
C ASN A 147 -0.43 19.46 12.01
N GLU A 148 -0.08 18.52 11.14
CA GLU A 148 1.25 17.91 11.16
C GLU A 148 2.27 18.81 10.48
N SER A 149 3.48 18.85 11.05
CA SER A 149 4.62 19.60 10.52
C SER A 149 5.64 18.66 9.88
N GLY A 150 6.41 19.19 8.94
CA GLY A 150 7.47 18.46 8.27
C GLY A 150 7.15 18.12 6.83
N PRO A 151 8.08 17.46 6.12
CA PRO A 151 7.91 17.10 4.72
C PRO A 151 7.01 15.85 4.52
N PHE A 152 7.00 14.90 5.47
CA PHE A 152 6.21 13.65 5.39
C PHE A 152 4.89 13.76 6.15
N CYS A 153 4.08 12.72 6.10
CA CYS A 153 2.77 12.72 6.78
C CYS A 153 2.87 13.05 8.27
N PHE A 154 3.89 12.55 8.96
CA PHE A 154 4.04 12.70 10.40
C PHE A 154 5.46 13.13 10.82
N GLY A 155 6.03 14.14 10.20
CA GLY A 155 7.30 14.73 10.63
C GLY A 155 8.42 14.68 9.62
N ALA A 156 9.66 14.52 10.10
CA ALA A 156 10.88 14.69 9.31
C ALA A 156 11.36 13.43 8.58
N ALA A 157 10.80 12.26 8.91
CA ALA A 157 11.15 10.98 8.31
C ALA A 157 9.86 10.23 7.86
N PRO A 158 9.95 9.36 6.83
CA PRO A 158 8.81 8.56 6.41
C PRO A 158 8.41 7.56 7.48
N THR A 159 7.11 7.33 7.59
CA THR A 159 6.47 6.36 8.49
C THR A 159 5.59 5.40 7.70
N ILE A 160 4.97 4.42 8.37
CA ILE A 160 3.97 3.54 7.73
C ILE A 160 2.82 4.32 7.08
N ALA A 161 2.55 5.56 7.52
CA ALA A 161 1.57 6.46 6.90
C ALA A 161 1.97 6.78 5.45
N ASP A 162 3.24 7.15 5.22
CA ASP A 162 3.77 7.46 3.88
C ASP A 162 3.82 6.19 3.01
N LEU A 163 4.18 5.05 3.60
CA LEU A 163 4.18 3.75 2.91
C LEU A 163 2.78 3.36 2.42
N CYS A 164 1.72 3.79 3.11
CA CYS A 164 0.34 3.58 2.67
C CYS A 164 -0.13 4.65 1.69
N LEU A 165 0.29 5.90 1.88
CA LEU A 165 -0.12 7.03 1.06
C LEU A 165 0.36 6.90 -0.38
N ILE A 166 1.66 6.66 -0.60
CA ILE A 166 2.24 6.69 -1.94
C ILE A 166 1.59 5.69 -2.89
N PRO A 167 1.39 4.39 -2.51
CA PRO A 167 0.64 3.46 -3.35
C PRO A 167 -0.81 3.85 -3.58
N GLN A 168 -1.45 4.53 -2.60
CA GLN A 168 -2.84 4.96 -2.75
C GLN A 168 -2.98 6.15 -3.70
N LEU A 169 -2.05 7.11 -3.68
CA LEU A 169 -2.01 8.20 -4.65
C LEU A 169 -1.79 7.67 -6.08
N ALA A 170 -0.87 6.72 -6.25
CA ALA A 170 -0.66 6.04 -7.54
C ALA A 170 -1.94 5.32 -8.01
N ASN A 171 -2.67 4.69 -7.09
CA ASN A 171 -3.96 4.06 -7.38
C ASN A 171 -5.02 5.09 -7.78
N ALA A 172 -5.16 6.19 -7.03
CA ALA A 172 -6.13 7.24 -7.28
C ALA A 172 -5.95 7.86 -8.68
N ARG A 173 -4.70 8.12 -9.09
CA ARG A 173 -4.39 8.60 -10.46
C ARG A 173 -4.88 7.66 -11.55
N ARG A 174 -4.79 6.33 -11.34
CA ARG A 174 -5.28 5.34 -12.30
C ARG A 174 -6.79 5.39 -12.49
N PHE A 175 -7.54 5.86 -11.49
CA PHE A 175 -8.97 6.05 -11.55
C PHE A 175 -9.37 7.51 -11.84
N GLY A 176 -8.42 8.34 -12.31
CA GLY A 176 -8.71 9.71 -12.74
C GLY A 176 -9.07 10.68 -11.61
N VAL A 177 -8.66 10.39 -10.38
CA VAL A 177 -8.92 11.30 -9.26
C VAL A 177 -8.00 12.51 -9.35
N ALA A 178 -8.60 13.71 -9.36
CA ALA A 178 -7.89 14.98 -9.26
C ALA A 178 -7.28 15.12 -7.85
N LEU A 179 -5.95 15.18 -7.77
CA LEU A 179 -5.23 15.18 -6.48
C LEU A 179 -4.91 16.58 -5.97
N GLU A 180 -5.15 17.62 -6.76
CA GLU A 180 -4.88 19.03 -6.43
C GLU A 180 -5.68 19.50 -5.19
N ALA A 181 -6.77 18.80 -4.88
CA ALA A 181 -7.56 19.02 -3.68
C ALA A 181 -6.85 18.58 -2.37
N PHE A 182 -5.73 17.85 -2.48
CA PHE A 182 -5.01 17.26 -1.36
C PHE A 182 -3.56 17.76 -1.27
N PRO A 183 -3.33 19.07 -1.03
CA PRO A 183 -1.99 19.65 -1.12
C PRO A 183 -0.99 19.12 -0.08
N ARG A 184 -1.45 18.72 1.12
CA ARG A 184 -0.57 18.13 2.14
C ARG A 184 -0.12 16.72 1.76
N LEU A 185 -1.03 15.91 1.23
CA LEU A 185 -0.70 14.58 0.72
C LEU A 185 0.28 14.67 -0.45
N LEU A 186 0.09 15.64 -1.36
CA LEU A 186 1.02 15.89 -2.46
C LEU A 186 2.38 16.39 -1.98
N LYS A 187 2.43 17.18 -0.90
CA LYS A 187 3.69 17.60 -0.27
C LYS A 187 4.44 16.39 0.28
N ALA A 188 3.75 15.48 0.99
CA ALA A 188 4.35 14.26 1.51
C ALA A 188 4.86 13.36 0.36
N GLU A 189 4.10 13.22 -0.72
CA GLU A 189 4.56 12.51 -1.91
C GLU A 189 5.82 13.15 -2.51
N ALA A 190 5.85 14.47 -2.65
CA ALA A 190 7.02 15.16 -3.19
C ALA A 190 8.29 14.90 -2.38
N ALA A 191 8.18 14.82 -1.05
CA ALA A 191 9.28 14.49 -0.17
C ALA A 191 9.83 13.07 -0.39
N THR A 192 8.98 12.11 -0.76
CA THR A 192 9.43 10.73 -1.00
C THR A 192 10.19 10.55 -2.32
N ARG A 193 10.06 11.48 -3.27
CA ARG A 193 10.70 11.38 -4.61
C ARG A 193 12.22 11.32 -4.56
N THR A 194 12.83 11.90 -3.52
CA THR A 194 14.28 11.88 -3.33
C THR A 194 14.79 10.64 -2.63
N ILE A 195 13.89 9.77 -2.15
CA ILE A 195 14.22 8.56 -1.42
C ILE A 195 14.20 7.37 -2.37
N LYS A 196 15.38 6.82 -2.66
CA LYS A 196 15.56 5.69 -3.59
C LYS A 196 14.63 4.51 -3.25
N ALA A 197 14.40 4.24 -1.98
CA ALA A 197 13.54 3.14 -1.52
C ALA A 197 12.10 3.20 -2.07
N PHE A 198 11.53 4.40 -2.22
CA PHE A 198 10.22 4.60 -2.82
C PHE A 198 10.26 4.47 -4.34
N ALA A 199 11.27 5.05 -4.98
CA ALA A 199 11.42 5.02 -6.43
C ALA A 199 11.61 3.58 -6.93
N ASP A 200 12.49 2.79 -6.31
CA ASP A 200 12.76 1.40 -6.71
C ASP A 200 11.55 0.47 -6.45
N ALA A 201 10.70 0.81 -5.48
CA ALA A 201 9.50 0.03 -5.19
C ALA A 201 8.34 0.32 -6.16
N ALA A 202 8.44 1.34 -7.00
CA ALA A 202 7.37 1.76 -7.91
C ALA A 202 6.93 0.64 -8.85
N PRO A 203 5.65 0.60 -9.26
CA PRO A 203 5.12 -0.48 -10.10
C PRO A 203 5.87 -0.68 -11.42
N ASP A 204 6.25 0.40 -12.08
CA ASP A 204 6.97 0.40 -13.37
C ASP A 204 8.44 -0.06 -13.26
N ARG A 205 8.96 -0.21 -12.05
CA ARG A 205 10.31 -0.69 -11.76
C ARG A 205 10.37 -2.17 -11.41
N GLN A 206 9.22 -2.84 -11.33
CA GLN A 206 9.18 -4.25 -10.93
C GLN A 206 9.45 -5.18 -12.11
N PRO A 207 10.04 -6.38 -11.86
CA PRO A 207 10.37 -7.33 -12.92
C PRO A 207 9.17 -7.84 -13.70
N ASP A 208 7.98 -7.85 -13.09
CA ASP A 208 6.70 -8.27 -13.65
C ASP A 208 5.87 -7.11 -14.23
N ALA A 209 6.47 -5.91 -14.41
CA ALA A 209 5.80 -4.75 -15.02
C ALA A 209 5.48 -4.98 -16.49
N GLU A 210 4.27 -4.54 -16.93
CA GLU A 210 3.73 -4.64 -18.29
C GLU A 210 3.54 -3.25 -18.91
#